data_c894c8ab1ae60cc49fbf5c0baed71cbd
#
_entry.id   c894c8ab1ae60cc49fbf5c0baed71cbd
#
_cell.length_a   1.000
_cell.length_b   1.000
_cell.length_c   1.000
_cell.angle_alpha   90.00
_cell.angle_beta   90.00
_cell.angle_gamma   90.00
#
_symmetry.space_group_name_H-M   'P 1'
#
loop_
_entity.id
_entity.type
_entity.pdbx_description
1 polymer ?
#
loop_
_entity_poly.entity_id
_entity_poly.type
_entity_poly.pdbx_seq_one_letter_code
_entity_poly.pdbx_strand_id
1 'polypeptide(L)'
;MWKHQLLIAVITFGLIWIAIVRAEDQPIEQQLVDAMNKVWGVHPGFRANHAKGIVTEGAFKASPEAAGLSRAMLFNGTTIPATVRFSDATGIPNVLDGGAAANPHGMAIKFHLPDGSDTDMVINSFKFFPVATGEDFRDLLLALAASPPDASKPTKFEQFAASHPSVSAAFASMSTPDSFADEEYYGVNAFVLVNKSGERQAVRYQMVPERVVHLVASDAAKQPPNFLMDELPERLKRGPVTFHLRAQLAAAGDSTKDPTIAWPNDRKVVELGILTVDKAVPNSAEMEKKLLFLPGELTDGIEESNDPLIDVRNGAYALSFSRRNQ
;
A
#
# COMPACT_ATOMS: atom_id res chain seq x y z
N MET A 1 -81.29 -24.67 -18.70
CA MET A 1 -80.50 -23.50 -19.20
C MET A 1 -79.38 -23.30 -18.20
N TRP A 2 -78.21 -23.83 -18.46
CA TRP A 2 -77.01 -23.61 -17.62
C TRP A 2 -75.97 -22.81 -18.43
N LYS A 3 -75.61 -21.66 -17.89
CA LYS A 3 -74.52 -20.79 -18.46
C LYS A 3 -73.20 -21.22 -17.86
N HIS A 4 -72.29 -21.74 -18.68
CA HIS A 4 -70.91 -21.94 -18.30
C HIS A 4 -70.14 -20.62 -18.42
N GLN A 5 -69.60 -20.11 -17.31
CA GLN A 5 -68.62 -19.02 -17.33
C GLN A 5 -67.21 -19.64 -17.41
N LEU A 6 -66.50 -19.35 -18.49
CA LEU A 6 -65.10 -19.70 -18.66
C LEU A 6 -64.23 -18.63 -17.94
N LEU A 7 -63.50 -19.05 -16.92
CA LEU A 7 -62.49 -18.19 -16.24
C LEU A 7 -61.18 -18.36 -17.01
N ILE A 8 -60.72 -17.30 -17.69
CA ILE A 8 -59.40 -17.23 -18.33
C ILE A 8 -58.41 -16.71 -17.28
N ALA A 9 -57.55 -17.60 -16.78
CA ALA A 9 -56.42 -17.20 -15.95
C ALA A 9 -55.27 -16.71 -16.83
N VAL A 10 -54.98 -15.41 -16.80
CA VAL A 10 -53.81 -14.82 -17.44
C VAL A 10 -52.60 -14.99 -16.51
N ILE A 11 -51.73 -15.93 -16.87
CA ILE A 11 -50.45 -16.12 -16.18
C ILE A 11 -49.46 -15.11 -16.80
N THR A 12 -49.19 -14.01 -16.10
CA THR A 12 -48.11 -13.08 -16.42
C THR A 12 -46.79 -13.70 -16.01
N PHE A 13 -46.02 -14.19 -16.96
CA PHE A 13 -44.61 -14.56 -16.76
C PHE A 13 -43.79 -13.28 -16.65
N GLY A 14 -43.41 -12.89 -15.42
CA GLY A 14 -42.41 -11.86 -15.16
C GLY A 14 -41.05 -12.39 -15.55
N LEU A 15 -40.50 -11.94 -16.68
CA LEU A 15 -39.09 -12.18 -17.03
C LEU A 15 -38.21 -11.35 -16.08
N ILE A 16 -37.62 -12.01 -15.08
CA ILE A 16 -36.56 -11.44 -14.26
C ILE A 16 -35.30 -11.45 -15.14
N TRP A 17 -34.94 -10.28 -15.67
CA TRP A 17 -33.63 -10.06 -16.29
C TRP A 17 -32.58 -10.04 -15.20
N ILE A 18 -31.90 -11.15 -14.98
CA ILE A 18 -30.64 -11.16 -14.21
C ILE A 18 -29.59 -10.58 -15.15
N ALA A 19 -29.23 -9.32 -14.95
CA ALA A 19 -28.08 -8.74 -15.61
C ALA A 19 -26.83 -9.48 -15.14
N ILE A 20 -26.25 -10.32 -15.99
CA ILE A 20 -24.93 -10.89 -15.76
C ILE A 20 -23.93 -9.75 -15.99
N VAL A 21 -23.56 -9.06 -14.91
CA VAL A 21 -22.46 -8.08 -14.95
C VAL A 21 -21.19 -8.90 -15.21
N ARG A 22 -20.54 -8.63 -16.36
CA ARG A 22 -19.24 -9.22 -16.67
C ARG A 22 -18.21 -8.64 -15.69
N ALA A 23 -17.19 -9.43 -15.33
CA ALA A 23 -16.13 -8.98 -14.43
C ALA A 23 -15.42 -7.71 -14.94
N GLU A 24 -15.35 -7.53 -16.25
CA GLU A 24 -14.78 -6.35 -16.93
C GLU A 24 -15.66 -5.09 -16.82
N ASP A 25 -16.97 -5.24 -16.50
CA ASP A 25 -17.90 -4.12 -16.33
C ASP A 25 -17.89 -3.55 -14.89
N GLN A 26 -17.10 -4.15 -13.98
CA GLN A 26 -16.96 -3.70 -12.60
C GLN A 26 -15.92 -2.59 -12.47
N PRO A 27 -16.04 -1.70 -11.45
CA PRO A 27 -15.00 -0.70 -11.16
C PRO A 27 -13.62 -1.37 -10.98
N ILE A 28 -12.55 -0.67 -11.38
CA ILE A 28 -11.18 -1.21 -11.36
C ILE A 28 -10.76 -1.62 -9.94
N GLU A 29 -11.21 -0.92 -8.92
CA GLU A 29 -10.94 -1.22 -7.51
C GLU A 29 -11.49 -2.60 -7.10
N GLN A 30 -12.68 -2.94 -7.60
CA GLN A 30 -13.28 -4.25 -7.38
C GLN A 30 -12.53 -5.34 -8.13
N GLN A 31 -12.19 -5.10 -9.39
CA GLN A 31 -11.41 -6.03 -10.20
C GLN A 31 -10.05 -6.33 -9.54
N LEU A 32 -9.40 -5.31 -8.94
CA LEU A 32 -8.12 -5.46 -8.24
C LEU A 32 -8.25 -6.32 -6.98
N VAL A 33 -9.24 -6.05 -6.12
CA VAL A 33 -9.44 -6.85 -4.91
C VAL A 33 -9.80 -8.29 -5.27
N ASP A 34 -10.60 -8.50 -6.31
CA ASP A 34 -10.94 -9.84 -6.81
C ASP A 34 -9.73 -10.56 -7.41
N ALA A 35 -8.85 -9.86 -8.13
CA ALA A 35 -7.60 -10.40 -8.64
C ALA A 35 -6.62 -10.78 -7.51
N MET A 36 -6.49 -9.95 -6.47
CA MET A 36 -5.72 -10.27 -5.25
C MET A 36 -6.24 -11.55 -4.59
N ASN A 37 -7.56 -11.65 -4.39
CA ASN A 37 -8.19 -12.83 -3.83
C ASN A 37 -8.02 -14.08 -4.71
N LYS A 38 -7.92 -13.91 -6.03
CA LYS A 38 -7.64 -15.02 -6.95
C LYS A 38 -6.20 -15.54 -6.82
N VAL A 39 -5.23 -14.65 -6.55
CA VAL A 39 -3.82 -15.02 -6.35
C VAL A 39 -3.61 -15.67 -5.00
N TRP A 40 -4.14 -15.07 -3.93
CA TRP A 40 -3.76 -15.39 -2.55
C TRP A 40 -4.85 -16.07 -1.73
N GLY A 41 -6.07 -16.19 -2.27
CA GLY A 41 -7.23 -16.70 -1.56
C GLY A 41 -7.97 -15.61 -0.79
N VAL A 42 -9.17 -15.95 -0.32
CA VAL A 42 -9.97 -15.09 0.56
C VAL A 42 -9.71 -15.52 2.00
N HIS A 43 -9.24 -14.59 2.82
CA HIS A 43 -8.98 -14.80 4.25
C HIS A 43 -9.87 -13.87 5.08
N PRO A 44 -10.97 -14.37 5.67
CA PRO A 44 -11.90 -13.55 6.46
C PRO A 44 -11.17 -12.81 7.60
N GLY A 45 -11.47 -11.53 7.76
CA GLY A 45 -10.84 -10.67 8.76
C GLY A 45 -9.47 -10.08 8.36
N PHE A 46 -8.91 -10.48 7.20
CA PHE A 46 -7.62 -10.00 6.72
C PHE A 46 -7.73 -9.12 5.47
N ARG A 47 -6.72 -8.30 5.24
CA ARG A 47 -6.57 -7.48 4.03
C ARG A 47 -6.36 -8.36 2.80
N ALA A 48 -6.88 -7.94 1.64
CA ALA A 48 -6.66 -8.62 0.37
C ALA A 48 -5.18 -8.57 -0.09
N ASN A 49 -4.42 -7.59 0.41
CA ASN A 49 -2.97 -7.49 0.25
C ASN A 49 -2.37 -6.94 1.55
N HIS A 50 -1.10 -7.24 1.83
CA HIS A 50 -0.47 -6.91 3.10
C HIS A 50 -1.26 -7.47 4.31
N ALA A 51 -1.68 -8.73 4.24
CA ALA A 51 -2.52 -9.37 5.25
C ALA A 51 -1.80 -9.55 6.59
N LYS A 52 -0.51 -9.92 6.54
CA LYS A 52 0.32 -10.11 7.73
C LYS A 52 1.03 -8.81 8.09
N GLY A 53 0.92 -8.36 9.33
CA GLY A 53 1.54 -7.13 9.78
C GLY A 53 1.51 -6.95 11.28
N ILE A 54 2.09 -5.84 11.72
CA ILE A 54 2.17 -5.45 13.13
C ILE A 54 1.92 -3.96 13.28
N VAL A 55 1.14 -3.58 14.28
CA VAL A 55 0.84 -2.19 14.63
C VAL A 55 1.75 -1.72 15.76
N THR A 56 2.27 -0.53 15.60
CA THR A 56 3.10 0.17 16.56
C THR A 56 2.59 1.59 16.77
N GLU A 57 2.99 2.21 17.84
CA GLU A 57 2.75 3.61 18.16
C GLU A 57 4.06 4.37 18.16
N GLY A 58 3.98 5.68 17.93
CA GLY A 58 5.12 6.57 17.93
C GLY A 58 4.71 8.02 17.74
N ALA A 59 5.65 8.84 17.34
CA ALA A 59 5.43 10.26 17.10
C ALA A 59 6.31 10.78 15.98
N PHE A 60 5.78 11.73 15.22
CA PHE A 60 6.50 12.45 14.19
C PHE A 60 6.80 13.88 14.66
N LYS A 61 8.01 14.34 14.39
CA LYS A 61 8.40 15.74 14.60
C LYS A 61 9.01 16.30 13.32
N ALA A 62 8.34 17.30 12.75
CA ALA A 62 8.80 17.94 11.53
C ALA A 62 10.10 18.72 11.75
N SER A 63 10.94 18.73 10.71
CA SER A 63 12.12 19.60 10.61
C SER A 63 11.71 21.06 10.32
N PRO A 64 12.55 22.05 10.62
CA PRO A 64 12.30 23.44 10.23
C PRO A 64 12.13 23.63 8.72
N GLU A 65 12.82 22.83 7.91
CA GLU A 65 12.82 22.90 6.45
C GLU A 65 11.46 22.49 5.85
N ALA A 66 10.73 21.60 6.51
CA ALA A 66 9.42 21.13 6.05
C ALA A 66 8.39 22.26 5.94
N ALA A 67 8.41 23.21 6.89
CA ALA A 67 7.51 24.37 6.89
C ALA A 67 7.74 25.32 5.68
N GLY A 68 8.92 25.29 5.07
CA GLY A 68 9.22 26.01 3.83
C GLY A 68 8.59 25.37 2.59
N LEU A 69 8.34 24.06 2.63
CA LEU A 69 7.77 23.29 1.53
C LEU A 69 6.24 23.14 1.63
N SER A 70 5.70 23.08 2.84
CA SER A 70 4.27 22.86 3.04
C SER A 70 3.73 23.66 4.23
N ARG A 71 2.48 24.16 4.07
CA ARG A 71 1.72 24.77 5.16
C ARG A 71 0.98 23.74 6.01
N ALA A 72 1.09 22.46 5.69
CA ALA A 72 0.38 21.39 6.37
C ALA A 72 0.66 21.40 7.88
N MET A 73 -0.39 21.11 8.65
CA MET A 73 -0.32 21.04 10.11
C MET A 73 0.71 19.97 10.56
N LEU A 74 0.85 18.89 9.79
CA LEU A 74 1.88 17.87 9.97
C LEU A 74 3.30 18.46 10.03
N PHE A 75 3.56 19.57 9.31
CA PHE A 75 4.89 20.16 9.16
C PHE A 75 5.08 21.46 9.96
N ASN A 76 4.25 21.73 10.96
CA ASN A 76 4.33 22.96 11.76
C ASN A 76 5.37 22.92 12.90
N GLY A 77 6.09 21.80 13.07
CA GLY A 77 7.11 21.61 14.10
C GLY A 77 6.61 21.11 15.44
N THR A 78 5.29 20.94 15.63
CA THR A 78 4.76 20.23 16.80
C THR A 78 5.00 18.74 16.70
N THR A 79 5.05 18.06 17.87
CA THR A 79 5.13 16.59 17.88
C THR A 79 3.73 16.02 17.62
N ILE A 80 3.58 15.21 16.58
CA ILE A 80 2.32 14.61 16.13
C ILE A 80 2.33 13.12 16.51
N PRO A 81 1.39 12.63 17.32
CA PRO A 81 1.25 11.19 17.55
C PRO A 81 0.99 10.43 16.26
N ALA A 82 1.50 9.21 16.17
CA ALA A 82 1.36 8.39 14.98
C ALA A 82 1.06 6.94 15.31
N THR A 83 0.15 6.33 14.55
CA THR A 83 -0.03 4.88 14.47
C THR A 83 0.71 4.38 13.25
N VAL A 84 1.63 3.45 13.43
CA VAL A 84 2.45 2.90 12.34
C VAL A 84 2.18 1.41 12.18
N ARG A 85 1.96 0.96 10.95
CA ARG A 85 1.80 -0.45 10.63
C ARG A 85 2.89 -0.90 9.68
N PHE A 86 3.65 -1.90 10.08
CA PHE A 86 4.57 -2.63 9.22
C PHE A 86 3.90 -3.91 8.71
N SER A 87 4.29 -4.39 7.53
CA SER A 87 3.66 -5.57 6.94
C SER A 87 4.51 -6.24 5.87
N ASP A 88 4.32 -7.54 5.74
CA ASP A 88 4.71 -8.28 4.54
C ASP A 88 3.74 -7.98 3.40
N ALA A 89 4.16 -8.24 2.15
CA ALA A 89 3.28 -8.26 1.00
C ALA A 89 2.31 -9.46 1.05
N THR A 90 1.47 -9.55 0.06
CA THR A 90 0.47 -10.60 -0.19
C THR A 90 -0.75 -10.59 0.72
N GLY A 91 -1.81 -11.26 0.25
CA GLY A 91 -3.04 -11.50 1.03
C GLY A 91 -2.99 -12.74 1.92
N ILE A 92 -1.82 -13.38 2.07
CA ILE A 92 -1.63 -14.61 2.84
C ILE A 92 -1.26 -14.26 4.29
N PRO A 93 -2.15 -14.51 5.30
CA PRO A 93 -1.91 -14.06 6.68
C PRO A 93 -0.75 -14.76 7.40
N ASN A 94 -0.33 -15.91 6.91
CA ASN A 94 0.75 -16.72 7.48
C ASN A 94 1.94 -16.89 6.51
N VAL A 95 2.14 -15.93 5.62
CA VAL A 95 3.32 -15.92 4.75
C VAL A 95 4.59 -15.96 5.61
N LEU A 96 5.62 -16.65 5.14
CA LEU A 96 6.91 -16.71 5.83
C LEU A 96 7.65 -15.39 5.60
N ASP A 97 8.03 -14.66 6.64
CA ASP A 97 8.69 -13.34 6.53
C ASP A 97 9.99 -13.41 5.70
N GLY A 98 10.73 -14.52 5.81
CA GLY A 98 11.95 -14.75 5.02
C GLY A 98 11.71 -15.29 3.61
N GLY A 99 10.46 -15.50 3.21
CA GLY A 99 10.09 -15.97 1.89
C GLY A 99 10.04 -14.86 0.86
N ALA A 100 10.36 -15.16 -0.41
CA ALA A 100 10.29 -14.18 -1.50
C ALA A 100 8.90 -13.53 -1.63
N ALA A 101 7.83 -14.26 -1.28
CA ALA A 101 6.46 -13.76 -1.32
C ALA A 101 6.13 -12.70 -0.25
N ALA A 102 6.96 -12.57 0.81
CA ALA A 102 6.80 -11.53 1.83
C ALA A 102 7.19 -10.13 1.31
N ASN A 103 7.97 -10.08 0.25
CA ASN A 103 8.41 -8.82 -0.37
C ASN A 103 7.39 -8.28 -1.40
N PRO A 104 7.29 -6.94 -1.59
CA PRO A 104 7.97 -5.88 -0.81
C PRO A 104 7.32 -5.68 0.56
N HIS A 105 8.11 -5.20 1.53
CA HIS A 105 7.58 -4.85 2.84
C HIS A 105 6.86 -3.50 2.80
N GLY A 106 5.81 -3.36 3.61
CA GLY A 106 4.98 -2.15 3.66
C GLY A 106 5.12 -1.39 4.98
N MET A 107 5.03 -0.07 4.91
CA MET A 107 4.83 0.82 6.04
C MET A 107 3.63 1.73 5.77
N ALA A 108 2.67 1.75 6.69
CA ALA A 108 1.55 2.67 6.65
C ALA A 108 1.53 3.48 7.95
N ILE A 109 1.38 4.80 7.85
CA ILE A 109 1.44 5.73 8.96
C ILE A 109 0.17 6.56 8.96
N LYS A 110 -0.50 6.64 10.09
CA LYS A 110 -1.59 7.56 10.37
C LYS A 110 -1.10 8.59 11.37
N PHE A 111 -1.03 9.84 10.95
CA PHE A 111 -0.65 10.96 11.79
C PHE A 111 -1.91 11.59 12.38
N HIS A 112 -1.98 11.67 13.72
CA HIS A 112 -3.12 12.20 14.45
C HIS A 112 -2.93 13.70 14.69
N LEU A 113 -3.59 14.52 13.86
CA LEU A 113 -3.38 15.97 13.86
C LEU A 113 -4.06 16.65 15.07
N PRO A 114 -3.54 17.83 15.52
CA PRO A 114 -4.06 18.53 16.69
C PRO A 114 -5.51 19.00 16.60
N ASP A 115 -6.05 19.12 15.38
CA ASP A 115 -7.46 19.49 15.15
C ASP A 115 -8.41 18.29 15.22
N GLY A 116 -7.89 17.10 15.49
CA GLY A 116 -8.65 15.85 15.59
C GLY A 116 -8.83 15.12 14.25
N SER A 117 -8.31 15.66 13.16
CA SER A 117 -8.25 14.94 11.88
C SER A 117 -7.02 14.02 11.79
N ASP A 118 -7.03 13.12 10.84
CA ASP A 118 -5.89 12.28 10.50
C ASP A 118 -5.35 12.64 9.11
N THR A 119 -4.07 12.31 8.86
CA THR A 119 -3.51 12.25 7.50
C THR A 119 -2.64 11.01 7.37
N ASP A 120 -2.68 10.36 6.21
CA ASP A 120 -2.09 9.05 6.02
C ASP A 120 -0.89 9.06 5.06
N MET A 121 0.05 8.19 5.31
CA MET A 121 1.14 7.88 4.38
C MET A 121 1.23 6.36 4.20
N VAL A 122 1.14 5.88 2.95
CA VAL A 122 1.19 4.44 2.63
C VAL A 122 2.30 4.19 1.62
N ILE A 123 3.36 3.61 2.10
CA ILE A 123 4.65 3.44 1.43
C ILE A 123 5.11 1.97 1.51
N ASN A 124 6.08 1.59 0.71
CA ASN A 124 6.64 0.25 0.72
C ASN A 124 8.13 0.27 0.31
N SER A 125 8.80 -0.89 0.33
CA SER A 125 10.22 -0.99 0.03
C SER A 125 10.55 -0.94 -1.48
N PHE A 126 9.59 -0.75 -2.37
CA PHE A 126 9.85 -0.46 -3.78
C PHE A 126 10.24 0.99 -4.01
N LYS A 127 11.34 1.23 -4.72
CA LYS A 127 11.74 2.58 -5.19
C LYS A 127 10.86 3.11 -6.32
N PHE A 128 10.20 2.23 -7.05
CA PHE A 128 9.25 2.52 -8.12
C PHE A 128 8.25 1.36 -8.21
N PHE A 129 7.05 1.60 -8.73
CA PHE A 129 6.02 0.58 -8.81
C PHE A 129 6.22 -0.28 -10.08
N PRO A 130 5.86 -1.58 -10.08
CA PRO A 130 6.08 -2.45 -11.23
C PRO A 130 5.25 -2.08 -12.47
N VAL A 131 4.11 -1.39 -12.31
CA VAL A 131 3.18 -1.03 -13.39
C VAL A 131 2.63 0.38 -13.22
N ALA A 132 2.14 0.99 -14.33
CA ALA A 132 1.74 2.39 -14.34
C ALA A 132 0.26 2.61 -13.98
N THR A 133 -0.60 1.62 -14.19
CA THR A 133 -2.06 1.75 -14.07
C THR A 133 -2.68 0.67 -13.19
N GLY A 134 -3.91 0.90 -12.73
CA GLY A 134 -4.69 -0.11 -12.00
C GLY A 134 -5.00 -1.33 -12.87
N GLU A 135 -5.27 -1.12 -14.14
CA GLU A 135 -5.52 -2.17 -15.12
C GLU A 135 -4.30 -3.05 -15.30
N ASP A 136 -3.11 -2.47 -15.48
CA ASP A 136 -1.87 -3.24 -15.58
C ASP A 136 -1.58 -4.00 -14.29
N PHE A 137 -1.92 -3.41 -13.11
CA PHE A 137 -1.74 -4.12 -11.84
C PHE A 137 -2.69 -5.31 -11.71
N ARG A 138 -3.96 -5.15 -12.12
CA ARG A 138 -4.91 -6.27 -12.23
C ARG A 138 -4.36 -7.36 -13.13
N ASP A 139 -3.86 -6.99 -14.32
CA ASP A 139 -3.39 -7.95 -15.32
C ASP A 139 -2.11 -8.66 -14.86
N LEU A 140 -1.22 -7.96 -14.14
CA LEU A 140 -0.07 -8.58 -13.44
C LEU A 140 -0.53 -9.63 -12.44
N LEU A 141 -1.52 -9.32 -11.60
CA LEU A 141 -2.07 -10.25 -10.61
C LEU A 141 -2.74 -11.46 -11.30
N LEU A 142 -3.50 -11.24 -12.36
CA LEU A 142 -4.12 -12.32 -13.14
C LEU A 142 -3.07 -13.19 -13.84
N ALA A 143 -1.99 -12.60 -14.34
CA ALA A 143 -0.87 -13.33 -14.91
C ALA A 143 -0.14 -14.18 -13.86
N LEU A 144 0.06 -13.66 -12.65
CA LEU A 144 0.58 -14.42 -11.50
C LEU A 144 -0.32 -15.61 -11.15
N ALA A 145 -1.64 -15.37 -11.02
CA ALA A 145 -2.61 -16.42 -10.72
C ALA A 145 -2.65 -17.54 -11.78
N ALA A 146 -2.36 -17.19 -13.05
CA ALA A 146 -2.32 -18.13 -14.17
C ALA A 146 -0.94 -18.78 -14.39
N SER A 147 -0.01 -18.59 -13.46
CA SER A 147 1.38 -19.07 -13.54
C SER A 147 1.79 -19.93 -12.34
N PRO A 148 1.06 -21.05 -12.06
CA PRO A 148 1.45 -21.96 -11.00
C PRO A 148 2.84 -22.57 -11.29
N PRO A 149 3.52 -23.20 -10.31
CA PRO A 149 4.88 -23.73 -10.46
C PRO A 149 5.05 -24.74 -11.61
N ASP A 150 4.00 -25.44 -11.98
CA ASP A 150 3.94 -26.45 -13.05
C ASP A 150 3.44 -25.89 -14.40
N ALA A 151 3.20 -24.57 -14.49
CA ALA A 151 2.74 -23.94 -15.72
C ALA A 151 3.76 -24.07 -16.86
N SER A 152 3.26 -24.28 -18.09
CA SER A 152 4.08 -24.32 -19.29
C SER A 152 4.81 -22.98 -19.52
N LYS A 153 6.07 -23.06 -19.90
CA LYS A 153 6.90 -21.88 -20.20
C LYS A 153 6.82 -21.47 -21.67
N PRO A 154 6.87 -20.15 -22.00
CA PRO A 154 6.86 -19.05 -21.01
C PRO A 154 5.50 -18.95 -20.32
N THR A 155 5.50 -18.80 -18.99
CA THR A 155 4.30 -18.63 -18.19
C THR A 155 3.59 -17.32 -18.53
N LYS A 156 2.34 -17.13 -18.10
CA LYS A 156 1.61 -15.87 -18.29
C LYS A 156 2.33 -14.69 -17.61
N PHE A 157 2.91 -14.92 -16.43
CA PHE A 157 3.73 -13.93 -15.74
C PHE A 157 4.98 -13.57 -16.55
N GLU A 158 5.73 -14.54 -17.07
CA GLU A 158 6.91 -14.29 -17.91
C GLU A 158 6.55 -13.53 -19.20
N GLN A 159 5.41 -13.83 -19.82
CA GLN A 159 4.90 -13.09 -20.99
C GLN A 159 4.54 -11.65 -20.62
N PHE A 160 3.85 -11.43 -19.50
CA PHE A 160 3.51 -10.09 -19.02
C PHE A 160 4.77 -9.28 -18.69
N ALA A 161 5.71 -9.86 -17.96
CA ALA A 161 6.97 -9.20 -17.58
C ALA A 161 7.83 -8.86 -18.82
N ALA A 162 7.78 -9.65 -19.89
CA ALA A 162 8.47 -9.35 -21.13
C ALA A 162 7.97 -8.07 -21.83
N SER A 163 6.68 -7.76 -21.68
CA SER A 163 6.07 -6.52 -22.21
C SER A 163 6.12 -5.33 -21.22
N HIS A 164 6.46 -5.58 -19.94
CA HIS A 164 6.54 -4.59 -18.88
C HIS A 164 7.91 -4.67 -18.17
N PRO A 165 8.97 -4.07 -18.72
CA PRO A 165 10.34 -4.21 -18.16
C PRO A 165 10.46 -3.74 -16.71
N SER A 166 9.64 -2.77 -16.27
CA SER A 166 9.55 -2.29 -14.89
C SER A 166 9.17 -3.40 -13.90
N VAL A 167 8.37 -4.39 -14.32
CA VAL A 167 8.02 -5.55 -13.49
C VAL A 167 9.28 -6.34 -13.13
N SER A 168 10.05 -6.74 -14.12
CA SER A 168 11.28 -7.50 -13.86
C SER A 168 12.28 -6.71 -13.01
N ALA A 169 12.43 -5.41 -13.27
CA ALA A 169 13.31 -4.53 -12.51
C ALA A 169 12.85 -4.36 -11.05
N ALA A 170 11.55 -4.17 -10.82
CA ALA A 170 10.99 -4.06 -9.46
C ALA A 170 11.19 -5.36 -8.68
N PHE A 171 10.85 -6.50 -9.26
CA PHE A 171 11.02 -7.81 -8.60
C PHE A 171 12.49 -8.14 -8.31
N ALA A 172 13.41 -7.76 -9.20
CA ALA A 172 14.85 -7.93 -8.97
C ALA A 172 15.41 -7.02 -7.86
N SER A 173 14.72 -5.94 -7.50
CA SER A 173 15.12 -5.04 -6.41
C SER A 173 14.66 -5.48 -5.03
N MET A 174 13.82 -6.52 -4.94
CA MET A 174 13.29 -7.01 -3.67
C MET A 174 14.41 -7.62 -2.82
N SER A 175 14.38 -7.30 -1.52
CA SER A 175 15.28 -7.84 -0.52
C SER A 175 14.51 -8.00 0.81
N THR A 176 14.96 -8.95 1.63
CA THR A 176 14.37 -9.16 2.96
C THR A 176 15.25 -8.48 4.00
N PRO A 177 14.74 -7.52 4.78
CA PRO A 177 15.51 -6.90 5.86
C PRO A 177 15.71 -7.87 7.02
N ASP A 178 16.67 -7.57 7.91
CA ASP A 178 16.79 -8.27 9.19
C ASP A 178 15.79 -7.77 10.24
N SER A 179 15.19 -6.61 10.02
CA SER A 179 14.10 -6.00 10.79
C SER A 179 13.30 -5.02 9.92
N PHE A 180 12.01 -4.85 10.19
CA PHE A 180 11.25 -3.73 9.64
C PHE A 180 11.85 -2.36 9.97
N ALA A 181 12.60 -2.26 11.07
CA ALA A 181 13.28 -1.03 11.49
C ALA A 181 14.58 -0.75 10.70
N ASP A 182 15.05 -1.69 9.91
CA ASP A 182 16.28 -1.59 9.12
C ASP A 182 15.99 -1.62 7.60
N GLU A 183 14.74 -1.34 7.19
CA GLU A 183 14.29 -1.25 5.80
C GLU A 183 14.04 0.21 5.38
N GLU A 184 14.38 0.55 4.13
CA GLU A 184 13.97 1.80 3.50
C GLU A 184 12.58 1.66 2.85
N TYR A 185 11.71 2.65 3.10
CA TYR A 185 10.38 2.67 2.49
C TYR A 185 10.22 3.90 1.60
N TYR A 186 9.52 3.73 0.48
CA TYR A 186 9.37 4.75 -0.55
C TYR A 186 7.89 4.99 -0.88
N GLY A 187 7.53 6.27 -1.02
CA GLY A 187 6.28 6.68 -1.64
C GLY A 187 6.43 6.62 -3.14
N VAL A 188 5.89 5.57 -3.77
CA VAL A 188 5.97 5.41 -5.23
C VAL A 188 5.14 6.43 -5.99
N ASN A 189 4.02 6.90 -5.40
CA ASN A 189 3.22 8.00 -5.94
C ASN A 189 3.88 9.34 -5.60
N ALA A 190 3.72 10.32 -6.49
CA ALA A 190 4.09 11.69 -6.20
C ALA A 190 2.93 12.42 -5.49
N PHE A 191 3.28 13.38 -4.63
CA PHE A 191 2.37 14.32 -4.00
C PHE A 191 2.84 15.74 -4.26
N VAL A 192 1.98 16.74 -4.03
CA VAL A 192 2.34 18.15 -4.20
C VAL A 192 2.29 18.82 -2.83
N LEU A 193 3.41 19.30 -2.37
CA LEU A 193 3.51 20.15 -1.18
C LEU A 193 3.22 21.59 -1.58
N VAL A 194 2.36 22.26 -0.79
CA VAL A 194 1.96 23.65 -1.01
C VAL A 194 2.33 24.47 0.22
N ASN A 195 3.23 25.41 0.06
CA ASN A 195 3.70 26.26 1.17
C ASN A 195 2.73 27.42 1.47
N LYS A 196 3.08 28.23 2.47
CA LYS A 196 2.24 29.37 2.91
C LYS A 196 2.09 30.47 1.85
N SER A 197 3.04 30.61 0.92
CA SER A 197 2.95 31.54 -0.20
C SER A 197 2.16 30.99 -1.41
N GLY A 198 1.75 29.72 -1.35
CA GLY A 198 1.03 29.03 -2.43
C GLY A 198 1.98 28.41 -3.47
N GLU A 199 3.28 28.41 -3.24
CA GLU A 199 4.23 27.71 -4.11
C GLU A 199 4.03 26.20 -3.99
N ARG A 200 4.11 25.53 -5.13
CA ARG A 200 3.80 24.11 -5.31
C ARG A 200 5.06 23.35 -5.67
N GLN A 201 5.36 22.29 -4.94
CA GLN A 201 6.49 21.41 -5.20
C GLN A 201 6.05 19.96 -5.21
N ALA A 202 6.19 19.30 -6.36
CA ALA A 202 5.97 17.86 -6.43
C ALA A 202 7.11 17.10 -5.74
N VAL A 203 6.75 16.08 -4.96
CA VAL A 203 7.69 15.29 -4.15
C VAL A 203 7.36 13.80 -4.20
N ARG A 204 8.37 12.96 -3.94
CA ARG A 204 8.20 11.57 -3.50
C ARG A 204 8.81 11.39 -2.13
N TYR A 205 8.09 10.69 -1.26
CA TYR A 205 8.53 10.45 0.09
C TYR A 205 9.53 9.29 0.17
N GLN A 206 10.47 9.42 1.09
CA GLN A 206 11.40 8.37 1.49
C GLN A 206 11.41 8.31 3.01
N MET A 207 11.25 7.11 3.56
CA MET A 207 11.36 6.86 4.99
C MET A 207 12.60 6.01 5.22
N VAL A 208 13.64 6.67 5.73
CA VAL A 208 15.00 6.14 5.81
C VAL A 208 15.34 5.82 7.26
N PRO A 209 15.66 4.55 7.60
CA PRO A 209 16.08 4.17 8.95
C PRO A 209 17.49 4.65 9.25
N GLU A 210 17.93 4.51 10.52
CA GLU A 210 19.32 4.80 10.94
C GLU A 210 20.35 3.89 10.24
N ARG A 211 19.94 2.69 9.87
CA ARG A 211 20.76 1.75 9.10
C ARG A 211 19.87 0.89 8.19
N VAL A 212 20.41 0.46 7.07
CA VAL A 212 19.76 -0.48 6.15
C VAL A 212 20.52 -1.78 6.19
N VAL A 213 19.82 -2.89 6.51
CA VAL A 213 20.41 -4.22 6.56
C VAL A 213 19.49 -5.23 5.91
N HIS A 214 19.99 -5.88 4.86
CA HIS A 214 19.28 -6.93 4.16
C HIS A 214 19.97 -8.28 4.32
N LEU A 215 19.18 -9.32 4.51
CA LEU A 215 19.65 -10.70 4.58
C LEU A 215 19.91 -11.23 3.16
N VAL A 216 20.91 -12.07 3.04
CA VAL A 216 21.06 -12.91 1.83
C VAL A 216 19.85 -13.85 1.76
N ALA A 217 19.28 -14.04 0.57
CA ALA A 217 18.04 -14.82 0.38
C ALA A 217 18.08 -16.22 1.01
N SER A 218 19.25 -16.90 0.95
CA SER A 218 19.44 -18.22 1.58
C SER A 218 19.40 -18.19 3.10
N ASP A 219 19.71 -17.05 3.73
CA ASP A 219 19.68 -16.88 5.19
C ASP A 219 18.32 -16.36 5.64
N ALA A 220 17.68 -15.50 4.85
CA ALA A 220 16.29 -15.11 5.05
C ALA A 220 15.35 -16.34 5.09
N ALA A 221 15.51 -17.26 4.12
CA ALA A 221 14.70 -18.48 4.02
C ALA A 221 14.85 -19.45 5.21
N LYS A 222 15.91 -19.30 6.04
CA LYS A 222 16.13 -20.10 7.24
C LYS A 222 15.57 -19.46 8.52
N GLN A 223 15.12 -18.22 8.44
CA GLN A 223 14.57 -17.52 9.61
C GLN A 223 13.26 -18.17 10.07
N PRO A 224 12.92 -18.01 11.36
CA PRO A 224 11.60 -18.42 11.84
C PRO A 224 10.47 -17.80 11.04
N PRO A 225 9.29 -18.44 10.94
CA PRO A 225 8.18 -17.99 10.11
C PRO A 225 7.73 -16.53 10.34
N ASN A 226 7.87 -16.04 11.56
CA ASN A 226 7.42 -14.71 11.98
C ASN A 226 8.57 -13.82 12.48
N PHE A 227 9.79 -14.01 11.98
CA PHE A 227 10.98 -13.38 12.59
C PHE A 227 10.91 -11.84 12.56
N LEU A 228 10.33 -11.22 11.52
CA LEU A 228 10.16 -9.77 11.46
C LEU A 228 9.08 -9.27 12.43
N MET A 229 7.99 -10.04 12.56
CA MET A 229 6.88 -9.73 13.47
C MET A 229 7.30 -9.89 14.93
N ASP A 230 8.21 -10.83 15.24
CA ASP A 230 8.71 -11.11 16.58
C ASP A 230 9.88 -10.18 16.97
N GLU A 231 10.74 -9.81 16.01
CA GLU A 231 11.92 -8.97 16.24
C GLU A 231 11.55 -7.53 16.63
N LEU A 232 10.63 -6.92 15.91
CA LEU A 232 10.30 -5.51 16.12
C LEU A 232 9.78 -5.20 17.53
N PRO A 233 8.84 -5.96 18.14
CA PRO A 233 8.45 -5.76 19.54
C PRO A 233 9.60 -5.93 20.52
N GLU A 234 10.47 -6.90 20.31
CA GLU A 234 11.63 -7.14 21.18
C GLU A 234 12.67 -6.01 21.05
N ARG A 235 12.85 -5.46 19.85
CA ARG A 235 13.69 -4.28 19.63
C ARG A 235 13.13 -3.06 20.38
N LEU A 236 11.83 -2.81 20.26
CA LEU A 236 11.17 -1.66 20.89
C LEU A 236 11.23 -1.71 22.44
N LYS A 237 11.33 -2.90 23.05
CA LYS A 237 11.58 -3.01 24.49
C LYS A 237 12.99 -2.49 24.91
N ARG A 238 13.94 -2.49 23.98
CA ARG A 238 15.32 -2.00 24.22
C ARG A 238 15.46 -0.50 23.99
N GLY A 239 14.54 0.09 23.22
CA GLY A 239 14.52 1.51 22.91
C GLY A 239 13.75 1.79 21.63
N PRO A 240 13.43 3.07 21.38
CA PRO A 240 12.72 3.46 20.18
C PRO A 240 13.56 3.23 18.92
N VAL A 241 12.89 3.11 17.78
CA VAL A 241 13.52 3.12 16.45
C VAL A 241 13.17 4.41 15.74
N THR A 242 14.06 4.90 14.91
CA THR A 242 13.98 6.21 14.28
C THR A 242 14.04 6.07 12.78
N PHE A 243 13.17 6.82 12.10
CA PHE A 243 13.18 6.98 10.66
C PHE A 243 13.19 8.45 10.27
N HIS A 244 13.97 8.78 9.26
CA HIS A 244 14.02 10.11 8.64
C HIS A 244 13.01 10.18 7.49
N LEU A 245 11.96 10.98 7.64
CA LEU A 245 11.07 11.31 6.54
C LEU A 245 11.74 12.34 5.64
N ARG A 246 11.98 11.96 4.40
CA ARG A 246 12.60 12.82 3.38
C ARG A 246 11.66 13.00 2.19
N ALA A 247 11.76 14.14 1.54
CA ALA A 247 11.15 14.45 0.26
C ALA A 247 12.21 14.56 -0.82
N GLN A 248 12.15 13.71 -1.82
CA GLN A 248 12.85 13.93 -3.08
C GLN A 248 12.02 14.91 -3.90
N LEU A 249 12.62 16.04 -4.31
CA LEU A 249 11.94 17.12 -5.04
C LEU A 249 12.01 16.87 -6.54
N ALA A 250 10.85 16.94 -7.21
CA ALA A 250 10.79 16.85 -8.66
C ALA A 250 11.49 18.05 -9.31
N ALA A 251 12.21 17.77 -10.38
CA ALA A 251 12.70 18.78 -11.31
C ALA A 251 11.84 18.83 -12.59
N ALA A 252 12.08 19.82 -13.43
CA ALA A 252 11.40 19.95 -14.71
C ALA A 252 11.60 18.67 -15.56
N GLY A 253 10.51 18.09 -16.03
CA GLY A 253 10.51 16.85 -16.83
C GLY A 253 10.36 15.55 -16.04
N ASP A 254 10.43 15.59 -14.70
CA ASP A 254 10.16 14.39 -13.90
C ASP A 254 8.67 14.03 -13.93
N SER A 255 8.37 12.75 -14.15
CA SER A 255 6.99 12.27 -14.19
C SER A 255 6.38 12.24 -12.78
N THR A 256 5.24 12.90 -12.62
CA THR A 256 4.43 12.87 -11.39
C THR A 256 3.22 11.95 -11.50
N LYS A 257 3.02 11.32 -12.68
CA LYS A 257 1.86 10.46 -12.99
C LYS A 257 2.22 9.00 -13.26
N ASP A 258 3.49 8.71 -13.47
CA ASP A 258 3.96 7.35 -13.78
C ASP A 258 4.86 6.84 -12.66
N PRO A 259 4.35 5.97 -11.77
CA PRO A 259 5.10 5.45 -10.65
C PRO A 259 6.15 4.40 -11.03
N THR A 260 6.18 3.93 -12.29
CA THR A 260 7.20 3.00 -12.78
C THR A 260 8.54 3.68 -13.06
N ILE A 261 8.52 5.02 -13.19
CA ILE A 261 9.71 5.82 -13.48
C ILE A 261 10.28 6.36 -12.17
N ALA A 262 11.40 5.78 -11.72
CA ALA A 262 12.16 6.35 -10.62
C ALA A 262 12.75 7.71 -11.02
N TRP A 263 12.66 8.70 -10.13
CA TRP A 263 13.35 9.97 -10.37
C TRP A 263 14.87 9.80 -10.20
N PRO A 264 15.67 10.57 -10.94
CA PRO A 264 17.13 10.50 -10.82
C PRO A 264 17.62 10.69 -9.39
N ASN A 265 18.68 9.97 -9.02
CA ASN A 265 19.23 9.99 -7.66
C ASN A 265 19.90 11.32 -7.29
N ASP A 266 20.20 12.18 -8.26
CA ASP A 266 20.78 13.52 -8.06
C ASP A 266 19.74 14.61 -7.77
N ARG A 267 18.47 14.25 -7.69
CA ARG A 267 17.43 15.20 -7.30
C ARG A 267 17.64 15.66 -5.87
N LYS A 268 17.31 16.93 -5.61
CA LYS A 268 17.39 17.50 -4.27
C LYS A 268 16.50 16.71 -3.33
N VAL A 269 17.06 16.30 -2.19
CA VAL A 269 16.35 15.65 -1.09
C VAL A 269 16.34 16.60 0.09
N VAL A 270 15.16 16.78 0.72
CA VAL A 270 14.97 17.62 1.90
C VAL A 270 14.43 16.74 3.02
N GLU A 271 15.00 16.85 4.21
CA GLU A 271 14.47 16.19 5.39
C GLU A 271 13.20 16.91 5.85
N LEU A 272 12.10 16.19 5.95
CA LEU A 272 10.81 16.71 6.44
C LEU A 272 10.63 16.51 7.93
N GLY A 273 11.38 15.59 8.55
CA GLY A 273 11.31 15.34 9.98
C GLY A 273 11.65 13.92 10.36
N ILE A 274 11.44 13.61 11.63
CA ILE A 274 11.79 12.33 12.25
C ILE A 274 10.53 11.65 12.76
N LEU A 275 10.33 10.40 12.36
CA LEU A 275 9.35 9.49 12.94
C LEU A 275 10.07 8.61 13.97
N THR A 276 9.65 8.70 15.22
CA THR A 276 10.11 7.83 16.30
C THR A 276 9.02 6.81 16.60
N VAL A 277 9.31 5.53 16.46
CA VAL A 277 8.43 4.41 16.84
C VAL A 277 8.95 3.87 18.16
N ASP A 278 8.11 3.84 19.18
CA ASP A 278 8.56 3.55 20.55
C ASP A 278 7.84 2.36 21.21
N LYS A 279 6.73 1.89 20.64
CA LYS A 279 5.91 0.88 21.29
C LYS A 279 5.16 0.00 20.28
N ALA A 280 5.23 -1.32 20.48
CA ALA A 280 4.35 -2.26 19.81
C ALA A 280 2.98 -2.32 20.52
N VAL A 281 1.90 -2.37 19.74
CA VAL A 281 0.55 -2.50 20.29
C VAL A 281 0.29 -3.93 20.72
N PRO A 282 -0.04 -4.21 21.99
CA PRO A 282 -0.17 -5.59 22.51
C PRO A 282 -1.19 -6.44 21.76
N ASN A 283 -2.31 -5.83 21.32
CA ASN A 283 -3.37 -6.50 20.58
C ASN A 283 -3.41 -6.04 19.11
N SER A 284 -2.24 -6.08 18.45
CA SER A 284 -2.07 -5.63 17.07
C SER A 284 -3.13 -6.20 16.13
N ALA A 285 -3.41 -7.50 16.18
CA ALA A 285 -4.39 -8.16 15.32
C ALA A 285 -5.83 -7.59 15.46
N GLU A 286 -6.26 -7.21 16.67
CA GLU A 286 -7.56 -6.60 16.88
C GLU A 286 -7.60 -5.13 16.42
N MET A 287 -6.50 -4.41 16.61
CA MET A 287 -6.37 -3.04 16.13
C MET A 287 -6.35 -3.00 14.60
N GLU A 288 -5.67 -3.92 13.95
CA GLU A 288 -5.60 -4.03 12.50
C GLU A 288 -6.95 -4.14 11.81
N LYS A 289 -7.92 -4.82 12.43
CA LYS A 289 -9.28 -4.95 11.89
C LYS A 289 -9.96 -3.59 11.73
N LYS A 290 -9.65 -2.64 12.63
CA LYS A 290 -10.27 -1.31 12.68
C LYS A 290 -9.50 -0.26 11.89
N LEU A 291 -8.24 -0.52 11.53
CA LEU A 291 -7.39 0.45 10.85
C LEU A 291 -7.61 0.43 9.34
N LEU A 292 -7.96 1.60 8.81
CA LEU A 292 -7.92 1.90 7.39
C LEU A 292 -6.88 3.00 7.17
N PHE A 293 -5.98 2.78 6.23
CA PHE A 293 -5.01 3.78 5.75
C PHE A 293 -5.34 4.08 4.29
N LEU A 294 -5.46 5.36 3.94
CA LEU A 294 -5.80 5.81 2.58
C LEU A 294 -4.71 6.77 2.08
N PRO A 295 -4.07 6.48 0.95
CA PRO A 295 -3.06 7.39 0.37
C PRO A 295 -3.57 8.80 0.09
N GLY A 296 -4.89 8.95 -0.15
CA GLY A 296 -5.54 10.23 -0.39
C GLY A 296 -6.15 10.88 0.86
N GLU A 297 -5.95 10.31 2.05
CA GLU A 297 -6.32 10.99 3.32
C GLU A 297 -5.27 12.07 3.63
N LEU A 298 -5.47 13.26 3.03
CA LEU A 298 -4.52 14.36 3.03
C LEU A 298 -5.02 15.53 3.87
N THR A 299 -4.08 16.30 4.43
CA THR A 299 -4.35 17.56 5.12
C THR A 299 -4.01 18.76 4.23
N ASP A 300 -4.58 19.94 4.52
CA ASP A 300 -4.27 21.17 3.76
C ASP A 300 -2.76 21.41 3.69
N GLY A 301 -2.27 21.75 2.51
CA GLY A 301 -0.84 21.90 2.22
C GLY A 301 -0.18 20.64 1.67
N ILE A 302 -0.89 19.53 1.55
CA ILE A 302 -0.51 18.32 0.82
C ILE A 302 -1.62 18.01 -0.16
N GLU A 303 -1.29 17.85 -1.44
CA GLU A 303 -2.25 17.56 -2.50
C GLU A 303 -1.82 16.33 -3.29
N GLU A 304 -2.76 15.65 -3.89
CA GLU A 304 -2.48 14.58 -4.84
C GLU A 304 -1.79 15.14 -6.09
N SER A 305 -0.93 14.32 -6.68
CA SER A 305 -0.43 14.59 -8.02
C SER A 305 -1.46 14.15 -9.06
N ASN A 306 -1.06 14.11 -10.33
CA ASN A 306 -1.88 13.54 -11.42
C ASN A 306 -1.64 12.03 -11.62
N ASP A 307 -1.18 11.32 -10.61
CA ASP A 307 -1.00 9.87 -10.62
C ASP A 307 -2.35 9.17 -10.41
N PRO A 308 -2.88 8.47 -11.43
CA PRO A 308 -4.20 7.83 -11.34
C PRO A 308 -4.27 6.70 -10.32
N LEU A 309 -3.13 6.15 -9.90
CA LEU A 309 -3.10 5.07 -8.91
C LEU A 309 -3.50 5.53 -7.51
N ILE A 310 -3.47 6.82 -7.18
CA ILE A 310 -3.87 7.30 -5.85
C ILE A 310 -5.35 6.99 -5.62
N ASP A 311 -6.23 7.39 -6.54
CA ASP A 311 -7.67 7.13 -6.46
C ASP A 311 -7.98 5.64 -6.48
N VAL A 312 -7.34 4.89 -7.38
CA VAL A 312 -7.52 3.43 -7.49
C VAL A 312 -7.13 2.73 -6.18
N ARG A 313 -6.04 3.18 -5.55
CA ARG A 313 -5.61 2.65 -4.24
C ARG A 313 -6.61 2.99 -3.15
N ASN A 314 -7.12 4.22 -3.10
CA ASN A 314 -8.14 4.63 -2.14
C ASN A 314 -9.38 3.74 -2.22
N GLY A 315 -9.92 3.52 -3.42
CA GLY A 315 -11.08 2.66 -3.64
C GLY A 315 -10.83 1.20 -3.29
N ALA A 316 -9.70 0.63 -3.74
CA ALA A 316 -9.36 -0.77 -3.45
C ALA A 316 -9.13 -1.01 -1.94
N TYR A 317 -8.51 -0.08 -1.22
CA TYR A 317 -8.27 -0.19 0.23
C TYR A 317 -9.57 -0.08 1.02
N ALA A 318 -10.47 0.85 0.66
CA ALA A 318 -11.78 0.99 1.26
C ALA A 318 -12.64 -0.28 1.04
N LEU A 319 -12.62 -0.84 -0.17
CA LEU A 319 -13.33 -2.08 -0.49
C LEU A 319 -12.77 -3.27 0.29
N SER A 320 -11.44 -3.42 0.33
CA SER A 320 -10.78 -4.48 1.13
C SER A 320 -11.10 -4.33 2.62
N PHE A 321 -11.19 -3.09 3.14
CA PHE A 321 -11.61 -2.81 4.50
C PHE A 321 -13.05 -3.25 4.76
N SER A 322 -13.97 -2.88 3.87
CA SER A 322 -15.38 -3.28 3.96
C SER A 322 -15.54 -4.80 3.98
N ARG A 323 -14.87 -5.51 3.06
CA ARG A 323 -14.98 -6.97 2.92
C ARG A 323 -14.42 -7.74 4.14
N ARG A 324 -13.33 -7.27 4.75
CA ARG A 324 -12.75 -7.97 5.92
C ARG A 324 -13.54 -7.76 7.22
N ASN A 325 -14.46 -6.79 7.26
CA ASN A 325 -15.28 -6.47 8.42
C ASN A 325 -16.74 -6.97 8.28
N GLN A 326 -17.02 -7.75 7.24
CA GLN A 326 -18.29 -8.49 7.07
C GLN A 326 -18.20 -9.85 7.74
#